data_e426f5d6cb9aaefaac8361012c79942d
#
_entry.id   e426f5d6cb9aaefaac8361012c79942d
#
_cell.length_a   1.000
_cell.length_b   1.000
_cell.length_c   1.000
_cell.angle_alpha   90.00
_cell.angle_beta   90.00
_cell.angle_gamma   90.00
#
_symmetry.space_group_name_H-M   'P 1'
#
loop_
_entity.id
_entity.type
_entity.pdbx_description
1 polymer ?
#
loop_
_entity_poly.entity_id
_entity_poly.type
_entity_poly.pdbx_seq_one_letter_code
_entity_poly.pdbx_strand_id
1 'polypeptide(L)'
;MVKHHTDITSRQWHDTADDPGCLLLYILPVGNEEVHGPCLPLGTDTWIAQAFAETCCQAAETVDGVCPLVLPPLPYGYSPTTAPFDGTISVEPRVLSELLKGIARAVLRRERTGLMVISIHEGNELFICPAIHEFRDETGKPMLYVNPYKAFAPDLDLSCFANADNSTKETALLRAALTILNKPAILDALTREANSCCDQAQSRPEALTRLRERASIPFCYESEEQHIASRPKASTQAGLSYYDGVREKMVQIVQDYVSVLHAGEEHR
;
A
#
# COMPACT_ATOMS: atom_id res chain seq x y z
N MET A 1 20.20 1.94 -2.09
CA MET A 1 19.28 2.99 -2.64
C MET A 1 18.18 2.25 -3.38
N VAL A 2 16.91 2.52 -3.05
CA VAL A 2 15.74 1.86 -3.68
C VAL A 2 15.80 2.06 -5.20
N LYS A 3 15.66 0.97 -5.95
CA LYS A 3 15.64 1.01 -7.42
C LYS A 3 14.17 1.15 -7.89
N HIS A 4 13.90 2.21 -8.64
CA HIS A 4 12.61 2.41 -9.29
C HIS A 4 12.69 2.01 -10.76
N HIS A 5 11.64 1.34 -11.24
CA HIS A 5 11.55 0.91 -12.65
C HIS A 5 11.62 2.11 -13.63
N THR A 6 11.13 3.27 -13.20
CA THR A 6 11.17 4.52 -13.99
C THR A 6 12.57 5.10 -14.17
N ASP A 7 13.50 4.76 -13.29
CA ASP A 7 14.83 5.40 -13.23
C ASP A 7 15.92 4.57 -13.90
N ILE A 8 15.60 3.33 -14.30
CA ILE A 8 16.54 2.45 -14.97
C ILE A 8 16.33 2.43 -16.48
N THR A 9 17.43 2.34 -17.21
CA THR A 9 17.41 2.15 -18.67
C THR A 9 17.07 0.71 -19.05
N SER A 10 16.61 0.49 -20.27
CA SER A 10 16.38 -0.86 -20.80
C SER A 10 17.62 -1.77 -20.64
N ARG A 11 18.83 -1.23 -20.84
CA ARG A 11 20.07 -1.98 -20.65
C ARG A 11 20.25 -2.44 -19.21
N GLN A 12 20.10 -1.53 -18.24
CA GLN A 12 20.22 -1.85 -16.82
C GLN A 12 19.17 -2.87 -16.38
N TRP A 13 17.95 -2.79 -16.96
CA TRP A 13 16.92 -3.77 -16.73
C TRP A 13 17.36 -5.16 -17.24
N HIS A 14 17.88 -5.25 -18.47
CA HIS A 14 18.39 -6.50 -19.03
C HIS A 14 19.56 -7.06 -18.21
N ASP A 15 20.52 -6.22 -17.84
CA ASP A 15 21.65 -6.64 -17.00
C ASP A 15 21.19 -7.30 -15.69
N THR A 16 20.10 -6.80 -15.08
CA THR A 16 19.51 -7.39 -13.88
C THR A 16 18.68 -8.65 -14.18
N ALA A 17 17.84 -8.60 -15.21
CA ALA A 17 16.90 -9.67 -15.54
C ALA A 17 17.57 -10.90 -16.18
N ASP A 18 18.76 -10.74 -16.77
CA ASP A 18 19.54 -11.81 -17.38
C ASP A 18 20.57 -12.43 -16.41
N ASP A 19 20.73 -11.86 -15.20
CA ASP A 19 21.58 -12.41 -14.16
C ASP A 19 20.97 -13.73 -13.62
N PRO A 20 21.67 -14.89 -13.79
CA PRO A 20 21.16 -16.18 -13.33
C PRO A 20 21.10 -16.29 -11.79
N GLY A 21 21.81 -15.43 -11.05
CA GLY A 21 21.75 -15.35 -9.60
C GLY A 21 20.57 -14.52 -9.06
N CYS A 22 19.81 -13.84 -9.95
CA CYS A 22 18.81 -12.85 -9.56
C CYS A 22 17.37 -13.36 -9.80
N LEU A 23 16.53 -13.28 -8.79
CA LEU A 23 15.08 -13.30 -8.90
C LEU A 23 14.59 -11.86 -8.93
N LEU A 24 14.04 -11.41 -10.06
CA LEU A 24 13.55 -10.04 -10.20
C LEU A 24 12.18 -9.90 -9.51
N LEU A 25 12.15 -9.22 -8.37
CA LEU A 25 10.94 -8.99 -7.59
C LEU A 25 10.38 -7.60 -7.87
N TYR A 26 9.29 -7.56 -8.64
CA TYR A 26 8.54 -6.32 -8.82
C TYR A 26 7.67 -6.02 -7.61
N ILE A 27 7.65 -4.75 -7.18
CA ILE A 27 6.83 -4.27 -6.06
C ILE A 27 5.93 -3.17 -6.59
N LEU A 28 4.63 -3.42 -6.63
CA LEU A 28 3.62 -2.50 -7.14
C LEU A 28 2.86 -1.83 -5.99
N PRO A 29 3.09 -0.54 -5.72
CA PRO A 29 2.22 0.21 -4.80
C PRO A 29 0.88 0.51 -5.47
N VAL A 30 -0.22 0.21 -4.77
CA VAL A 30 -1.59 0.52 -5.18
C VAL A 30 -2.23 1.41 -4.14
N GLY A 31 -2.43 2.65 -4.50
CA GLY A 31 -3.05 3.66 -3.66
C GLY A 31 -4.50 3.93 -4.02
N ASN A 32 -4.91 5.15 -3.75
CA ASN A 32 -6.18 5.70 -4.15
C ASN A 32 -6.14 7.24 -4.12
N GLU A 33 -7.02 7.87 -4.88
CA GLU A 33 -7.31 9.30 -4.83
C GLU A 33 -8.71 9.47 -4.26
N GLU A 34 -8.82 9.75 -2.95
CA GLU A 34 -10.10 9.91 -2.29
C GLU A 34 -10.06 10.96 -1.19
N VAL A 35 -11.22 11.47 -0.83
CA VAL A 35 -11.37 12.38 0.31
C VAL A 35 -11.00 11.65 1.61
N HIS A 36 -9.98 12.18 2.30
CA HIS A 36 -9.51 11.72 3.61
C HIS A 36 -9.81 12.76 4.70
N GLY A 37 -11.08 13.11 4.84
CA GLY A 37 -11.49 14.24 5.65
C GLY A 37 -11.06 15.58 5.04
N PRO A 38 -11.31 16.69 5.74
CA PRO A 38 -11.10 18.03 5.17
C PRO A 38 -9.61 18.45 5.09
N CYS A 39 -8.69 17.73 5.73
CA CYS A 39 -7.33 18.21 5.95
C CYS A 39 -6.20 17.34 5.45
N LEU A 40 -6.47 16.11 5.03
CA LEU A 40 -5.47 15.25 4.41
C LEU A 40 -5.52 15.34 2.88
N PRO A 41 -4.37 15.21 2.19
CA PRO A 41 -4.34 15.19 0.73
C PRO A 41 -5.17 14.04 0.14
N LEU A 42 -5.78 14.25 -1.01
CA LEU A 42 -6.55 13.20 -1.72
C LEU A 42 -5.70 11.96 -2.02
N GLY A 43 -4.41 12.13 -2.31
CA GLY A 43 -3.46 11.05 -2.59
C GLY A 43 -2.84 10.40 -1.34
N THR A 44 -3.45 10.50 -0.16
CA THR A 44 -2.94 9.94 1.10
C THR A 44 -2.59 8.47 0.97
N ASP A 45 -3.50 7.64 0.48
CA ASP A 45 -3.27 6.20 0.28
C ASP A 45 -2.12 5.93 -0.68
N THR A 46 -2.02 6.72 -1.75
CA THR A 46 -0.96 6.58 -2.76
C THR A 46 0.42 6.86 -2.15
N TRP A 47 0.57 7.93 -1.35
CA TRP A 47 1.83 8.23 -0.69
C TRP A 47 2.23 7.18 0.34
N ILE A 48 1.27 6.70 1.15
CA ILE A 48 1.52 5.67 2.15
C ILE A 48 1.88 4.34 1.47
N ALA A 49 1.14 3.91 0.44
CA ALA A 49 1.44 2.68 -0.30
C ALA A 49 2.83 2.74 -0.97
N GLN A 50 3.21 3.89 -1.54
CA GLN A 50 4.52 4.08 -2.15
C GLN A 50 5.65 3.98 -1.11
N ALA A 51 5.50 4.61 0.06
CA ALA A 51 6.49 4.50 1.13
C ALA A 51 6.63 3.07 1.66
N PHE A 52 5.53 2.32 1.77
CA PHE A 52 5.60 0.89 2.10
C PHE A 52 6.29 0.08 1.00
N ALA A 53 6.04 0.37 -0.27
CA ALA A 53 6.73 -0.31 -1.36
C ALA A 53 8.25 -0.07 -1.33
N GLU A 54 8.71 1.14 -1.00
CA GLU A 54 10.13 1.44 -0.80
C GLU A 54 10.69 0.70 0.42
N THR A 55 9.93 0.63 1.51
CA THR A 55 10.29 -0.12 2.72
C THR A 55 10.42 -1.62 2.43
N CYS A 56 9.49 -2.18 1.66
CA CYS A 56 9.54 -3.58 1.22
C CYS A 56 10.72 -3.85 0.28
N CYS A 57 11.04 -2.88 -0.61
CA CYS A 57 12.21 -2.98 -1.47
C CYS A 57 13.51 -3.04 -0.65
N GLN A 58 13.66 -2.18 0.37
CA GLN A 58 14.81 -2.20 1.27
C GLN A 58 14.93 -3.54 2.02
N ALA A 59 13.81 -4.12 2.46
CA ALA A 59 13.80 -5.45 3.08
C ALA A 59 14.24 -6.53 2.08
N ALA A 60 13.71 -6.50 0.86
CA ALA A 60 14.03 -7.47 -0.19
C ALA A 60 15.49 -7.37 -0.66
N GLU A 61 16.11 -6.18 -0.64
CA GLU A 61 17.55 -6.00 -0.92
C GLU A 61 18.45 -6.80 0.04
N THR A 62 17.94 -7.19 1.22
CA THR A 62 18.71 -7.99 2.20
C THR A 62 18.56 -9.50 2.03
N VAL A 63 17.71 -9.93 1.11
CA VAL A 63 17.48 -11.36 0.82
C VAL A 63 18.37 -11.79 -0.35
N ASP A 64 19.21 -12.80 -0.11
CA ASP A 64 20.16 -13.29 -1.11
C ASP A 64 19.45 -13.75 -2.40
N GLY A 65 20.00 -13.34 -3.53
CA GLY A 65 19.48 -13.70 -4.85
C GLY A 65 18.20 -12.97 -5.26
N VAL A 66 17.73 -11.98 -4.50
CA VAL A 66 16.56 -11.14 -4.83
C VAL A 66 17.02 -9.78 -5.35
N CYS A 67 16.46 -9.38 -6.49
CA CYS A 67 16.68 -8.07 -7.09
C CYS A 67 15.35 -7.30 -7.13
N PRO A 68 15.04 -6.53 -6.09
CA PRO A 68 13.77 -5.82 -6.03
C PRO A 68 13.74 -4.59 -6.93
N LEU A 69 12.56 -4.29 -7.48
CA LEU A 69 12.32 -3.16 -8.36
C LEU A 69 10.92 -2.57 -8.10
N VAL A 70 10.87 -1.34 -7.61
CA VAL A 70 9.60 -0.65 -7.36
C VAL A 70 9.00 -0.14 -8.66
N LEU A 71 7.77 -0.53 -8.95
CA LEU A 71 6.98 -0.04 -10.09
C LEU A 71 6.38 1.34 -9.77
N PRO A 72 6.02 2.12 -10.81
CA PRO A 72 5.21 3.33 -10.61
C PRO A 72 3.94 3.00 -9.83
N PRO A 73 3.50 3.87 -8.92
CA PRO A 73 2.26 3.64 -8.18
C PRO A 73 1.05 3.61 -9.12
N LEU A 74 0.08 2.75 -8.81
CA LEU A 74 -1.26 2.82 -9.35
C LEU A 74 -2.09 3.70 -8.42
N PRO A 75 -2.36 4.98 -8.76
CA PRO A 75 -2.97 5.94 -7.85
C PRO A 75 -4.50 5.88 -7.84
N TYR A 76 -5.11 4.94 -8.57
CA TYR A 76 -6.56 4.78 -8.64
C TYR A 76 -6.98 3.48 -7.98
N GLY A 77 -8.05 3.58 -7.17
CA GLY A 77 -8.61 2.49 -6.39
C GLY A 77 -10.14 2.49 -6.38
N TYR A 78 -10.72 1.64 -5.56
CA TYR A 78 -12.15 1.52 -5.37
C TYR A 78 -12.58 2.10 -4.01
N SER A 79 -13.29 3.22 -4.02
CA SER A 79 -13.70 3.98 -2.84
C SER A 79 -15.20 4.25 -2.80
N PRO A 80 -16.03 3.22 -2.61
CA PRO A 80 -17.47 3.40 -2.61
C PRO A 80 -17.96 4.25 -1.43
N THR A 81 -17.23 4.29 -0.32
CA THR A 81 -17.63 4.98 0.91
C THR A 81 -17.47 6.49 0.84
N THR A 82 -16.53 6.97 0.03
CA THR A 82 -16.21 8.39 -0.18
C THR A 82 -16.58 8.87 -1.59
N ALA A 83 -17.06 7.97 -2.46
CA ALA A 83 -17.47 8.31 -3.83
C ALA A 83 -18.47 9.47 -3.95
N PRO A 84 -19.36 9.75 -2.96
CA PRO A 84 -20.23 10.91 -3.01
C PRO A 84 -19.53 12.27 -2.85
N PHE A 85 -18.26 12.30 -2.39
CA PHE A 85 -17.54 13.56 -2.16
C PHE A 85 -16.77 13.99 -3.41
N ASP A 86 -16.88 15.24 -3.76
CA ASP A 86 -16.10 15.87 -4.83
C ASP A 86 -14.60 15.74 -4.53
N GLY A 87 -13.82 15.29 -5.51
CA GLY A 87 -12.40 15.00 -5.35
C GLY A 87 -12.06 13.52 -5.21
N THR A 88 -13.00 12.65 -4.84
CA THR A 88 -12.81 11.20 -4.87
C THR A 88 -12.91 10.67 -6.30
N ILE A 89 -11.91 9.87 -6.70
CA ILE A 89 -11.90 9.16 -7.99
C ILE A 89 -12.01 7.65 -7.72
N SER A 90 -13.25 7.17 -7.61
CA SER A 90 -13.51 5.74 -7.42
C SER A 90 -13.66 5.04 -8.76
N VAL A 91 -12.83 4.02 -9.01
CA VAL A 91 -12.86 3.21 -10.23
C VAL A 91 -13.48 1.85 -9.93
N GLU A 92 -14.27 1.33 -10.87
CA GLU A 92 -14.92 0.04 -10.69
C GLU A 92 -13.93 -1.11 -10.47
N PRO A 93 -14.19 -2.03 -9.51
CA PRO A 93 -13.30 -3.15 -9.18
C PRO A 93 -12.90 -4.00 -10.37
N ARG A 94 -13.83 -4.24 -11.30
CA ARG A 94 -13.58 -5.03 -12.52
C ARG A 94 -12.52 -4.39 -13.43
N VAL A 95 -12.56 -3.06 -13.59
CA VAL A 95 -11.58 -2.33 -14.40
C VAL A 95 -10.19 -2.41 -13.74
N LEU A 96 -10.13 -2.24 -12.41
CA LEU A 96 -8.90 -2.33 -11.64
C LEU A 96 -8.32 -3.74 -11.63
N SER A 97 -9.17 -4.78 -11.53
CA SER A 97 -8.73 -6.19 -11.63
C SER A 97 -8.09 -6.47 -12.98
N GLU A 98 -8.70 -6.05 -14.08
CA GLU A 98 -8.14 -6.26 -15.42
C GLU A 98 -6.84 -5.47 -15.64
N LEU A 99 -6.75 -4.25 -15.11
CA LEU A 99 -5.53 -3.46 -15.14
C LEU A 99 -4.40 -4.15 -14.37
N LEU A 100 -4.66 -4.62 -13.14
CA LEU A 100 -3.69 -5.35 -12.32
C LEU A 100 -3.22 -6.63 -13.03
N LYS A 101 -4.15 -7.44 -13.55
CA LYS A 101 -3.80 -8.65 -14.32
C LYS A 101 -2.99 -8.32 -15.59
N GLY A 102 -3.31 -7.20 -16.25
CA GLY A 102 -2.55 -6.70 -17.40
C GLY A 102 -1.11 -6.35 -17.06
N ILE A 103 -0.89 -5.63 -15.95
CA ILE A 103 0.45 -5.33 -15.42
C ILE A 103 1.17 -6.63 -15.08
N ALA A 104 0.52 -7.54 -14.35
CA ALA A 104 1.09 -8.83 -13.97
C ALA A 104 1.53 -9.66 -15.17
N ARG A 105 0.70 -9.76 -16.22
CA ARG A 105 1.07 -10.44 -17.48
C ARG A 105 2.30 -9.82 -18.13
N ALA A 106 2.48 -8.51 -18.02
CA ALA A 106 3.63 -7.81 -18.60
C ALA A 106 4.91 -8.09 -17.82
N VAL A 107 4.89 -8.01 -16.49
CA VAL A 107 6.10 -8.12 -15.65
C VAL A 107 6.49 -9.57 -15.35
N LEU A 108 5.53 -10.50 -15.35
CA LEU A 108 5.76 -11.93 -15.07
C LEU A 108 5.95 -12.79 -16.33
N ARG A 109 6.35 -12.18 -17.48
CA ARG A 109 6.61 -12.93 -18.73
C ARG A 109 7.78 -13.88 -18.61
N ARG A 110 8.79 -13.51 -17.87
CA ARG A 110 10.01 -14.29 -17.69
C ARG A 110 9.86 -15.27 -16.53
N GLU A 111 10.68 -16.28 -16.54
CA GLU A 111 10.94 -17.09 -15.35
C GLU A 111 11.73 -16.28 -14.32
N ARG A 112 11.75 -16.73 -13.07
CA ARG A 112 12.46 -16.07 -11.97
C ARG A 112 12.03 -14.60 -11.79
N THR A 113 10.75 -14.36 -11.94
CA THR A 113 10.11 -13.08 -11.66
C THR A 113 8.99 -13.25 -10.65
N GLY A 114 8.86 -12.30 -9.73
CA GLY A 114 7.77 -12.21 -8.75
C GLY A 114 7.09 -10.85 -8.81
N LEU A 115 5.84 -10.79 -8.39
CA LEU A 115 5.09 -9.53 -8.23
C LEU A 115 4.46 -9.48 -6.84
N MET A 116 4.88 -8.48 -6.06
CA MET A 116 4.28 -8.13 -4.78
C MET A 116 3.46 -6.85 -4.95
N VAL A 117 2.19 -6.91 -4.57
CA VAL A 117 1.25 -5.78 -4.59
C VAL A 117 1.13 -5.24 -3.16
N ILE A 118 1.35 -3.95 -2.97
CA ILE A 118 1.27 -3.27 -1.67
C ILE A 118 0.11 -2.28 -1.69
N SER A 119 -0.86 -2.45 -0.80
CA SER A 119 -1.93 -1.48 -0.61
C SER A 119 -2.40 -1.47 0.84
N ILE A 120 -2.75 -0.29 1.35
CA ILE A 120 -3.36 -0.12 2.67
C ILE A 120 -4.84 0.22 2.58
N HIS A 121 -5.30 0.68 1.42
CA HIS A 121 -6.69 1.07 1.20
C HIS A 121 -7.62 -0.15 1.22
N GLU A 122 -8.60 -0.14 2.13
CA GLU A 122 -9.47 -1.30 2.37
C GLU A 122 -10.32 -1.67 1.15
N GLY A 123 -10.78 -0.66 0.41
CA GLY A 123 -11.57 -0.87 -0.81
C GLY A 123 -10.82 -1.61 -1.92
N ASN A 124 -9.49 -1.52 -1.95
CA ASN A 124 -8.67 -2.18 -2.96
C ASN A 124 -8.62 -3.71 -2.77
N GLU A 125 -8.85 -4.23 -1.57
CA GLU A 125 -8.92 -5.67 -1.33
C GLU A 125 -10.03 -6.34 -2.16
N LEU A 126 -11.11 -5.61 -2.45
CA LEU A 126 -12.25 -6.12 -3.21
C LEU A 126 -11.91 -6.42 -4.69
N PHE A 127 -10.83 -5.86 -5.22
CA PHE A 127 -10.38 -6.21 -6.56
C PHE A 127 -9.02 -6.92 -6.58
N ILE A 128 -8.10 -6.62 -5.65
CA ILE A 128 -6.79 -7.25 -5.61
C ILE A 128 -6.92 -8.74 -5.28
N CYS A 129 -7.66 -9.10 -4.21
CA CYS A 129 -7.79 -10.49 -3.81
C CYS A 129 -8.40 -11.39 -4.89
N PRO A 130 -9.53 -11.06 -5.52
CA PRO A 130 -10.03 -11.82 -6.67
C PRO A 130 -9.02 -11.89 -7.82
N ALA A 131 -8.40 -10.76 -8.18
CA ALA A 131 -7.48 -10.70 -9.32
C ALA A 131 -6.26 -11.61 -9.16
N ILE A 132 -5.68 -11.72 -7.96
CA ILE A 132 -4.51 -12.61 -7.74
C ILE A 132 -4.91 -14.09 -7.84
N HIS A 133 -6.11 -14.48 -7.41
CA HIS A 133 -6.62 -15.84 -7.56
C HIS A 133 -6.90 -16.17 -9.02
N GLU A 134 -7.68 -15.33 -9.72
CA GLU A 134 -7.96 -15.48 -11.14
C GLU A 134 -6.67 -15.56 -11.98
N PHE A 135 -5.71 -14.67 -11.71
CA PHE A 135 -4.45 -14.67 -12.42
C PHE A 135 -3.67 -15.97 -12.22
N ARG A 136 -3.64 -16.52 -11.00
CA ARG A 136 -3.02 -17.79 -10.73
C ARG A 136 -3.73 -18.93 -11.48
N ASP A 137 -5.07 -18.95 -11.48
CA ASP A 137 -5.84 -19.99 -12.19
C ASP A 137 -5.59 -19.93 -13.71
N GLU A 138 -5.47 -18.70 -14.26
CA GLU A 138 -5.21 -18.50 -15.70
C GLU A 138 -3.77 -18.84 -16.11
N THR A 139 -2.78 -18.63 -15.24
CA THR A 139 -1.36 -18.63 -15.63
C THR A 139 -0.47 -19.60 -14.86
N GLY A 140 -0.95 -20.12 -13.73
CA GLY A 140 -0.18 -20.89 -12.75
C GLY A 140 0.83 -20.06 -11.97
N LYS A 141 0.95 -18.73 -12.20
CA LYS A 141 1.91 -17.85 -11.51
C LYS A 141 1.27 -17.16 -10.33
N PRO A 142 1.84 -17.28 -9.11
CA PRO A 142 1.33 -16.59 -7.95
C PRO A 142 1.75 -15.11 -7.94
N MET A 143 0.85 -14.23 -7.52
CA MET A 143 1.14 -12.88 -7.07
C MET A 143 0.98 -12.83 -5.55
N LEU A 144 1.76 -11.99 -4.88
CA LEU A 144 1.61 -11.75 -3.44
C LEU A 144 0.93 -10.40 -3.21
N TYR A 145 -0.11 -10.37 -2.39
CA TYR A 145 -0.69 -9.12 -1.89
C TYR A 145 -0.36 -8.96 -0.40
N VAL A 146 0.14 -7.80 -0.03
CA VAL A 146 0.39 -7.43 1.36
C VAL A 146 -0.28 -6.09 1.67
N ASN A 147 -1.10 -6.08 2.71
CA ASN A 147 -1.53 -4.86 3.38
C ASN A 147 -0.67 -4.71 4.65
N PRO A 148 0.37 -3.86 4.65
CA PRO A 148 1.30 -3.77 5.77
C PRO A 148 0.62 -3.35 7.07
N TYR A 149 -0.42 -2.54 6.99
CA TYR A 149 -1.18 -2.09 8.15
C TYR A 149 -1.94 -3.22 8.85
N LYS A 150 -2.48 -4.19 8.08
CA LYS A 150 -3.18 -5.35 8.64
C LYS A 150 -2.22 -6.49 8.99
N ALA A 151 -1.25 -6.75 8.11
CA ALA A 151 -0.37 -7.91 8.23
C ALA A 151 0.54 -7.86 9.47
N PHE A 152 1.02 -6.68 9.83
CA PHE A 152 2.03 -6.54 10.89
C PHE A 152 1.53 -5.94 12.20
N ALA A 153 0.31 -5.40 12.23
CA ALA A 153 -0.24 -4.80 13.45
C ALA A 153 -0.18 -5.70 14.70
N PRO A 154 -0.39 -7.04 14.60
CA PRO A 154 -0.28 -7.92 15.77
C PRO A 154 1.16 -8.12 16.26
N ASP A 155 2.16 -7.97 15.39
CA ASP A 155 3.57 -8.33 15.63
C ASP A 155 4.48 -7.14 15.93
N LEU A 156 3.95 -5.92 15.79
CA LEU A 156 4.70 -4.69 16.04
C LEU A 156 4.42 -4.16 17.44
N ASP A 157 5.45 -3.59 18.05
CA ASP A 157 5.26 -2.74 19.23
C ASP A 157 4.55 -1.45 18.80
N LEU A 158 3.23 -1.43 18.96
CA LEU A 158 2.39 -0.27 18.67
C LEU A 158 2.27 0.68 19.87
N SER A 159 3.17 0.61 20.86
CA SER A 159 3.17 1.54 22.01
C SER A 159 3.24 3.01 21.56
N CYS A 160 3.90 3.29 20.43
CA CYS A 160 3.93 4.60 19.79
C CYS A 160 2.54 5.08 19.31
N PHE A 161 1.60 4.16 19.12
CA PHE A 161 0.20 4.40 18.77
C PHE A 161 -0.77 4.05 19.90
N ALA A 162 -0.28 3.83 21.13
CA ALA A 162 -1.13 3.49 22.26
C ALA A 162 -2.24 4.53 22.44
N ASN A 163 -3.49 4.06 22.45
CA ASN A 163 -4.70 4.88 22.51
C ASN A 163 -4.91 5.85 21.31
N ALA A 164 -4.15 5.73 20.25
CA ALA A 164 -4.36 6.53 19.03
C ALA A 164 -5.56 5.98 18.24
N ASP A 165 -6.43 6.87 17.79
CA ASP A 165 -7.48 6.54 16.82
C ASP A 165 -6.91 6.34 15.41
N ASN A 166 -7.74 5.84 14.49
CA ASN A 166 -7.30 5.58 13.12
C ASN A 166 -6.83 6.85 12.40
N SER A 167 -7.47 7.99 12.65
CA SER A 167 -7.07 9.29 12.06
C SER A 167 -5.66 9.68 12.50
N THR A 168 -5.33 9.50 13.79
CA THR A 168 -3.99 9.78 14.31
C THR A 168 -2.94 8.87 13.70
N LYS A 169 -3.23 7.56 13.59
CA LYS A 169 -2.33 6.57 12.98
C LYS A 169 -2.06 6.89 11.53
N GLU A 170 -3.10 7.13 10.76
CA GLU A 170 -2.99 7.41 9.33
C GLU A 170 -2.26 8.73 9.06
N THR A 171 -2.55 9.78 9.84
CA THR A 171 -1.81 11.04 9.76
C THR A 171 -0.32 10.86 10.09
N ALA A 172 0.02 10.04 11.08
CA ALA A 172 1.42 9.75 11.42
C ALA A 172 2.12 8.96 10.30
N LEU A 173 1.44 7.95 9.73
CA LEU A 173 1.96 7.18 8.60
C LEU A 173 2.17 8.07 7.37
N LEU A 174 1.22 8.97 7.05
CA LEU A 174 1.36 9.90 5.94
C LEU A 174 2.56 10.84 6.15
N ARG A 175 2.72 11.43 7.34
CA ARG A 175 3.88 12.29 7.65
C ARG A 175 5.21 11.56 7.47
N ALA A 176 5.28 10.33 7.94
CA ALA A 176 6.45 9.47 7.77
C ALA A 176 6.67 9.12 6.28
N ALA A 177 5.61 8.76 5.56
CA ALA A 177 5.67 8.48 4.11
C ALA A 177 6.22 9.68 3.33
N LEU A 178 5.71 10.88 3.57
CA LEU A 178 6.20 12.10 2.92
C LEU A 178 7.66 12.40 3.26
N THR A 179 8.12 12.00 4.44
CA THR A 179 9.54 12.10 4.84
C THR A 179 10.39 11.09 4.09
N ILE A 180 10.00 9.81 4.05
CA ILE A 180 10.68 8.73 3.31
C ILE A 180 10.79 9.08 1.82
N LEU A 181 9.71 9.55 1.23
CA LEU A 181 9.61 9.89 -0.20
C LEU A 181 10.22 11.26 -0.55
N ASN A 182 10.80 11.96 0.43
CA ASN A 182 11.37 13.29 0.27
C ASN A 182 10.40 14.29 -0.39
N LYS A 183 9.20 14.44 0.18
CA LYS A 183 8.13 15.34 -0.28
C LYS A 183 7.91 16.52 0.69
N PRO A 184 8.92 17.37 0.96
CA PRO A 184 8.84 18.39 1.99
C PRO A 184 7.72 19.42 1.74
N ALA A 185 7.46 19.79 0.49
CA ALA A 185 6.42 20.76 0.16
C ALA A 185 5.01 20.29 0.55
N ILE A 186 4.72 18.99 0.36
CA ILE A 186 3.44 18.38 0.76
C ILE A 186 3.38 18.26 2.29
N LEU A 187 4.48 17.86 2.93
CA LEU A 187 4.56 17.75 4.39
C LEU A 187 4.35 19.11 5.07
N ASP A 188 4.92 20.19 4.51
CA ASP A 188 4.72 21.55 5.00
C ASP A 188 3.27 22.02 4.81
N ALA A 189 2.66 21.70 3.66
CA ALA A 189 1.25 21.99 3.42
C ALA A 189 0.36 21.26 4.42
N LEU A 190 0.56 19.94 4.60
CA LEU A 190 -0.16 19.14 5.59
C LEU A 190 -0.03 19.72 6.99
N THR A 191 1.15 20.19 7.38
CA THR A 191 1.37 20.78 8.70
C THR A 191 0.62 22.10 8.89
N ARG A 192 0.50 22.93 7.85
CA ARG A 192 -0.30 24.15 7.88
C ARG A 192 -1.79 23.85 7.97
N GLU A 193 -2.29 22.95 7.14
CA GLU A 193 -3.70 22.55 7.11
C GLU A 193 -4.11 21.93 8.46
N ALA A 194 -3.31 21.02 9.00
CA ALA A 194 -3.58 20.39 10.28
C ALA A 194 -3.70 21.38 11.46
N ASN A 195 -3.04 22.53 11.38
CA ASN A 195 -3.16 23.60 12.39
C ASN A 195 -4.43 24.45 12.23
N SER A 196 -5.05 24.44 11.05
CA SER A 196 -6.28 25.20 10.74
C SER A 196 -7.55 24.37 10.87
N CYS A 197 -7.44 23.05 10.82
CA CYS A 197 -8.57 22.13 10.90
C CYS A 197 -9.12 22.00 12.32
N CYS A 198 -10.44 21.96 12.40
CA CYS A 198 -11.15 21.67 13.63
C CYS A 198 -11.01 20.19 14.00
N ASP A 199 -10.65 19.89 15.24
CA ASP A 199 -10.42 18.53 15.77
C ASP A 199 -11.72 17.72 16.00
N GLN A 200 -12.83 18.14 15.37
CA GLN A 200 -14.14 17.54 15.56
C GLN A 200 -14.36 16.37 14.57
N ALA A 201 -13.88 15.20 14.95
CA ALA A 201 -14.34 13.97 14.31
C ALA A 201 -15.84 13.81 14.60
N GLN A 202 -16.68 13.76 13.58
CA GLN A 202 -18.08 13.41 13.76
C GLN A 202 -18.21 11.90 14.00
N SER A 203 -18.98 11.53 15.02
CA SER A 203 -19.20 10.13 15.34
C SER A 203 -20.12 9.48 14.31
N ARG A 204 -19.73 8.29 13.85
CA ARG A 204 -20.62 7.41 13.07
C ARG A 204 -21.71 6.86 14.00
N PRO A 205 -22.89 6.51 13.44
CA PRO A 205 -23.90 5.78 14.21
C PRO A 205 -23.29 4.51 14.84
N GLU A 206 -23.44 4.33 16.15
CA GLU A 206 -22.89 3.16 16.87
C GLU A 206 -23.31 1.82 16.24
N ALA A 207 -24.56 1.73 15.75
CA ALA A 207 -25.05 0.53 15.09
C ALA A 207 -24.23 0.18 13.84
N LEU A 208 -23.85 1.18 13.04
CA LEU A 208 -23.01 0.98 11.87
C LEU A 208 -21.60 0.51 12.24
N THR A 209 -21.03 1.11 13.29
CA THR A 209 -19.71 0.69 13.82
C THR A 209 -19.76 -0.78 14.27
N ARG A 210 -20.76 -1.16 15.07
CA ARG A 210 -20.93 -2.57 15.51
C ARG A 210 -21.15 -3.55 14.35
N LEU A 211 -21.88 -3.14 13.31
CA LEU A 211 -22.08 -4.01 12.13
C LEU A 211 -20.81 -4.21 11.34
N ARG A 212 -20.00 -3.17 11.14
CA ARG A 212 -18.72 -3.27 10.41
C ARG A 212 -17.70 -4.17 11.09
N GLU A 213 -17.74 -4.26 12.42
CA GLU A 213 -16.87 -5.16 13.18
C GLU A 213 -17.23 -6.64 13.04
N ARG A 214 -18.47 -6.95 12.64
CA ARG A 214 -19.02 -8.32 12.68
C ARG A 214 -19.59 -8.81 11.36
N ALA A 215 -19.84 -7.91 10.41
CA ALA A 215 -20.50 -8.20 9.15
C ALA A 215 -20.05 -7.22 8.06
N SER A 216 -20.35 -7.57 6.81
CA SER A 216 -20.14 -6.68 5.66
C SER A 216 -21.44 -5.92 5.36
N ILE A 217 -21.36 -4.59 5.36
CA ILE A 217 -22.48 -3.72 5.00
C ILE A 217 -21.98 -2.58 4.12
N PRO A 218 -22.59 -2.34 2.94
CA PRO A 218 -22.30 -1.16 2.14
C PRO A 218 -22.77 0.10 2.88
N PHE A 219 -21.95 1.14 2.88
CA PHE A 219 -22.28 2.44 3.44
C PHE A 219 -21.51 3.54 2.72
N CYS A 220 -21.99 4.78 2.83
CA CYS A 220 -21.26 5.98 2.48
C CYS A 220 -21.17 6.88 3.72
N TYR A 221 -20.10 7.66 3.79
CA TYR A 221 -20.01 8.71 4.81
C TYR A 221 -21.02 9.83 4.50
N GLU A 222 -21.56 10.44 5.53
CA GLU A 222 -22.51 11.58 5.43
C GLU A 222 -21.76 12.91 5.37
N SER A 223 -20.53 12.94 5.91
CA SER A 223 -19.61 14.09 5.84
C SER A 223 -18.16 13.63 5.81
N GLU A 224 -17.28 14.50 5.37
CA GLU A 224 -15.82 14.24 5.28
C GLU A 224 -15.21 13.98 6.66
N GLU A 225 -15.69 14.66 7.71
CA GLU A 225 -15.22 14.52 9.08
C GLU A 225 -15.56 13.16 9.71
N GLN A 226 -16.55 12.44 9.14
CA GLN A 226 -16.85 11.07 9.54
C GLN A 226 -15.81 10.07 9.03
N HIS A 227 -15.07 10.41 7.97
CA HIS A 227 -14.04 9.53 7.41
C HIS A 227 -12.76 9.64 8.25
N ILE A 228 -11.99 10.67 8.04
CA ILE A 228 -10.72 10.93 8.72
C ILE A 228 -10.68 12.38 9.19
N ALA A 229 -10.32 12.57 10.45
CA ALA A 229 -10.00 13.89 10.97
C ALA A 229 -8.47 14.02 11.08
N SER A 230 -7.90 15.08 10.53
CA SER A 230 -6.48 15.37 10.70
C SER A 230 -6.14 15.56 12.17
N ARG A 231 -5.02 15.00 12.61
CA ARG A 231 -4.52 15.09 13.99
C ARG A 231 -3.21 15.87 14.02
N PRO A 232 -3.22 17.17 14.39
CA PRO A 232 -2.01 18.00 14.44
C PRO A 232 -0.88 17.39 15.29
N LYS A 233 -1.25 16.63 16.33
CA LYS A 233 -0.31 15.97 17.26
C LYS A 233 0.20 14.62 16.77
N ALA A 234 -0.22 14.13 15.61
CA ALA A 234 0.28 12.88 15.07
C ALA A 234 1.79 12.93 14.84
N SER A 235 2.51 11.97 15.42
CA SER A 235 3.96 11.94 15.45
C SER A 235 4.55 11.37 14.17
N THR A 236 5.35 12.16 13.46
CA THR A 236 6.17 11.64 12.34
C THR A 236 7.08 10.51 12.81
N GLN A 237 7.69 10.64 14.00
CA GLN A 237 8.57 9.61 14.54
C GLN A 237 7.85 8.29 14.81
N ALA A 238 6.60 8.32 15.29
CA ALA A 238 5.79 7.11 15.47
C ALA A 238 5.52 6.42 14.13
N GLY A 239 5.22 7.20 13.08
CA GLY A 239 5.08 6.66 11.72
C GLY A 239 6.38 6.03 11.20
N LEU A 240 7.53 6.71 11.36
CA LEU A 240 8.84 6.17 10.95
C LEU A 240 9.17 4.87 11.68
N SER A 241 8.94 4.80 12.99
CA SER A 241 9.14 3.56 13.77
C SER A 241 8.26 2.42 13.26
N TYR A 242 7.04 2.73 12.80
CA TYR A 242 6.18 1.72 12.19
C TYR A 242 6.76 1.18 10.87
N TYR A 243 7.25 2.06 9.97
CA TYR A 243 7.91 1.64 8.73
C TYR A 243 9.16 0.80 8.99
N ASP A 244 9.97 1.16 10.00
CA ASP A 244 11.14 0.38 10.40
C ASP A 244 10.76 -1.02 10.88
N GLY A 245 9.74 -1.14 11.72
CA GLY A 245 9.22 -2.43 12.18
C GLY A 245 8.66 -3.28 11.04
N VAL A 246 7.94 -2.66 10.09
CA VAL A 246 7.47 -3.35 8.87
C VAL A 246 8.64 -3.85 8.04
N ARG A 247 9.71 -3.05 7.87
CA ARG A 247 10.90 -3.47 7.12
C ARG A 247 11.51 -4.74 7.70
N GLU A 248 11.66 -4.82 9.03
CA GLU A 248 12.22 -5.99 9.70
C GLU A 248 11.37 -7.26 9.47
N LYS A 249 10.06 -7.14 9.59
CA LYS A 249 9.13 -8.27 9.40
C LYS A 249 8.97 -8.70 7.94
N MET A 250 9.12 -7.75 7.01
CA MET A 250 8.97 -8.01 5.58
C MET A 250 10.05 -8.94 5.03
N VAL A 251 11.23 -8.99 5.63
CA VAL A 251 12.32 -9.90 5.22
C VAL A 251 11.82 -11.34 5.17
N GLN A 252 11.13 -11.81 6.21
CA GLN A 252 10.60 -13.17 6.25
C GLN A 252 9.53 -13.42 5.18
N ILE A 253 8.63 -12.45 4.97
CA ILE A 253 7.59 -12.57 3.92
C ILE A 253 8.24 -12.68 2.53
N VAL A 254 9.29 -11.91 2.25
CA VAL A 254 10.00 -12.00 0.98
C VAL A 254 10.66 -13.36 0.83
N GLN A 255 11.34 -13.88 1.86
CA GLN A 255 11.96 -15.21 1.83
C GLN A 255 10.93 -16.32 1.57
N ASP A 256 9.80 -16.27 2.26
CA ASP A 256 8.72 -17.24 2.08
C ASP A 256 8.11 -17.16 0.68
N TYR A 257 7.91 -15.95 0.16
CA TYR A 257 7.39 -15.77 -1.20
C TYR A 257 8.36 -16.29 -2.27
N VAL A 258 9.65 -16.00 -2.13
CA VAL A 258 10.70 -16.53 -3.02
C VAL A 258 10.71 -18.08 -2.99
N SER A 259 10.55 -18.67 -1.83
CA SER A 259 10.46 -20.14 -1.68
C SER A 259 9.24 -20.71 -2.43
N VAL A 260 8.10 -20.02 -2.38
CA VAL A 260 6.89 -20.42 -3.15
C VAL A 260 7.12 -20.29 -4.66
N LEU A 261 7.82 -19.26 -5.12
CA LEU A 261 8.14 -19.06 -6.53
C LEU A 261 9.04 -20.19 -7.05
N HIS A 262 10.10 -20.56 -6.33
CA HIS A 262 11.01 -21.66 -6.70
C HIS A 262 10.30 -23.01 -6.74
N ALA A 263 9.49 -23.35 -5.72
CA ALA A 263 8.73 -24.59 -5.72
C ALA A 263 7.75 -24.72 -6.90
N GLY A 264 7.21 -23.60 -7.36
CA GLY A 264 6.33 -23.56 -8.54
C GLY A 264 7.06 -23.77 -9.88
N GLU A 265 8.38 -23.52 -9.93
CA GLU A 265 9.21 -23.76 -11.13
C GLU A 265 9.62 -25.23 -11.26
N GLU A 266 9.85 -25.95 -10.14
CA GLU A 266 10.24 -27.35 -10.13
C GLU A 266 9.10 -28.31 -10.55
N HIS A 267 7.85 -27.87 -10.52
CA HIS A 267 6.67 -28.68 -10.86
C HIS A 267 6.07 -28.36 -12.25
N ARG A 268 6.74 -27.57 -13.05
CA ARG A 268 6.37 -27.27 -14.48
C ARG A 268 7.31 -27.97 -15.44
#